data_69bf4076e3b2b191d8f1db365db45e9a
#
_entry.id   69bf4076e3b2b191d8f1db365db45e9a
#
_cell.length_a   1.000
_cell.length_b   1.000
_cell.length_c   1.000
_cell.angle_alpha   90.00
_cell.angle_beta   90.00
_cell.angle_gamma   90.00
#
_symmetry.space_group_name_H-M   'P 1'
#
loop_
_entity.id
_entity.type
_entity.pdbx_description
1 polymer ?
#
loop_
_entity_poly.entity_id
_entity_poly.type
_entity_poly.pdbx_seq_one_letter_code
_entity_poly.pdbx_strand_id
1 'polypeptide(L)'
;MTNLEALVAHATKLALLALLAGIVWRGRARLCWSFALYVVAMLLGNSLATLWPSRFLNPSFWVLKQGVYDVLKMGIALELAWRALSAFPGAARTARRVILALLSASTLALALLAHPSSYMNLWDWQPRVTTAALWLLTGTALLVVWYQLPVHEWQRAIMLGLAPYLVVFVALLGLLHRWGWTSREPIAVAAQATFLCLAVFWTWAAWRGPATPGPVVAGTRGA
;
A
#
# COMPACT_ATOMS: atom_id res chain seq x y z
N MET A 1 5.49 24.42 7.89
CA MET A 1 4.75 23.33 8.56
C MET A 1 4.17 23.86 9.85
N THR A 2 2.89 23.70 10.05
CA THR A 2 2.25 24.00 11.33
C THR A 2 2.71 23.00 12.38
N ASN A 3 2.64 23.37 13.69
CA ASN A 3 2.99 22.43 14.79
C ASN A 3 2.16 21.14 14.72
N LEU A 4 0.93 21.22 14.22
CA LEU A 4 0.05 20.07 14.02
C LEU A 4 0.55 19.12 12.94
N GLU A 5 0.98 19.63 11.79
CA GLU A 5 1.54 18.81 10.71
C GLU A 5 2.79 18.06 11.15
N ALA A 6 3.68 18.74 11.90
CA ALA A 6 4.87 18.11 12.45
C ALA A 6 4.52 16.98 13.44
N LEU A 7 3.54 17.21 14.32
CA LEU A 7 3.06 16.21 15.27
C LEU A 7 2.49 14.98 14.56
N VAL A 8 1.60 15.17 13.58
CA VAL A 8 1.00 14.08 12.79
C VAL A 8 2.07 13.30 12.02
N ALA A 9 3.05 14.00 11.45
CA ALA A 9 4.15 13.34 10.73
C ALA A 9 5.02 12.48 11.66
N HIS A 10 5.33 12.95 12.88
CA HIS A 10 6.08 12.16 13.86
C HIS A 10 5.26 10.98 14.39
N ALA A 11 3.98 11.19 14.72
CA ALA A 11 3.09 10.13 15.14
C ALA A 11 2.97 9.02 14.09
N THR A 12 2.86 9.41 12.80
CA THR A 12 2.82 8.46 11.69
C THR A 12 4.10 7.62 11.60
N LYS A 13 5.28 8.24 11.77
CA LYS A 13 6.55 7.51 11.76
C LYS A 13 6.63 6.50 12.91
N LEU A 14 6.23 6.89 14.11
CA LEU A 14 6.20 5.99 15.27
C LEU A 14 5.22 4.83 15.04
N ALA A 15 4.04 5.09 14.51
CA ALA A 15 3.07 4.06 14.16
C ALA A 15 3.63 3.08 13.10
N LEU A 16 4.28 3.58 12.06
CA LEU A 16 4.90 2.74 11.04
C LEU A 16 6.08 1.92 11.57
N LEU A 17 6.89 2.46 12.49
CA LEU A 17 7.96 1.72 13.16
C LEU A 17 7.38 0.59 14.02
N ALA A 18 6.35 0.88 14.82
CA ALA A 18 5.67 -0.12 15.63
C ALA A 18 4.99 -1.20 14.75
N LEU A 19 4.41 -0.79 13.61
CA LEU A 19 3.86 -1.70 12.62
C LEU A 19 4.92 -2.63 12.04
N LEU A 20 6.06 -2.07 11.60
CA LEU A 20 7.17 -2.85 11.04
C LEU A 20 7.73 -3.83 12.07
N ALA A 21 7.91 -3.39 13.31
CA ALA A 21 8.32 -4.25 14.42
C ALA A 21 7.33 -5.41 14.61
N GLY A 22 6.02 -5.14 14.59
CA GLY A 22 4.98 -6.18 14.69
C GLY A 22 5.01 -7.15 13.53
N ILE A 23 5.20 -6.66 12.28
CA ILE A 23 5.29 -7.50 11.09
C ILE A 23 6.51 -8.44 11.17
N VAL A 24 7.67 -7.93 11.57
CA VAL A 24 8.92 -8.71 11.68
C VAL A 24 8.84 -9.70 12.84
N TRP A 25 8.46 -9.21 14.03
CA TRP A 25 8.40 -10.04 15.25
C TRP A 25 7.44 -11.22 15.12
N ARG A 26 6.30 -11.00 14.45
CA ARG A 26 5.26 -12.02 14.25
C ARG A 26 5.45 -12.84 12.96
N GLY A 27 6.49 -12.60 12.18
CA GLY A 27 6.76 -13.30 10.93
C GLY A 27 5.73 -13.04 9.81
N ARG A 28 4.94 -11.95 9.91
CA ARG A 28 3.83 -11.63 9.01
C ARG A 28 4.27 -11.09 7.65
N ALA A 29 5.53 -10.73 7.49
CA ALA A 29 6.07 -10.28 6.20
C ALA A 29 5.83 -11.32 5.08
N ARG A 30 5.90 -12.61 5.40
CA ARG A 30 5.67 -13.70 4.44
C ARG A 30 4.23 -13.81 3.94
N LEU A 31 3.28 -13.22 4.66
CA LEU A 31 1.86 -13.23 4.29
C LEU A 31 1.50 -12.16 3.28
N CYS A 32 2.28 -11.08 3.16
CA CYS A 32 2.16 -10.05 2.13
C CYS A 32 3.48 -9.28 2.04
N TRP A 33 4.36 -9.67 1.13
CA TRP A 33 5.67 -9.05 0.93
C TRP A 33 5.56 -7.61 0.42
N SER A 34 4.65 -7.38 -0.53
CA SER A 34 4.44 -6.05 -1.09
C SER A 34 4.02 -5.05 -0.01
N PHE A 35 3.22 -5.50 0.98
CA PHE A 35 2.83 -4.66 2.11
C PHE A 35 4.02 -4.35 3.04
N ALA A 36 4.85 -5.34 3.35
CA ALA A 36 6.05 -5.12 4.16
C ALA A 36 7.00 -4.12 3.47
N LEU A 37 7.23 -4.28 2.17
CA LEU A 37 8.02 -3.35 1.36
C LEU A 37 7.41 -1.94 1.32
N TYR A 38 6.08 -1.84 1.24
CA TYR A 38 5.38 -0.55 1.28
C TYR A 38 5.63 0.18 2.61
N VAL A 39 5.53 -0.51 3.75
CA VAL A 39 5.81 0.08 5.07
C VAL A 39 7.26 0.56 5.16
N VAL A 40 8.22 -0.26 4.69
CA VAL A 40 9.64 0.11 4.65
C VAL A 40 9.87 1.32 3.75
N ALA A 41 9.30 1.33 2.54
CA ALA A 41 9.44 2.45 1.60
C ALA A 41 8.86 3.75 2.18
N MET A 42 7.70 3.68 2.85
CA MET A 42 7.08 4.82 3.53
C MET A 42 7.97 5.37 4.66
N LEU A 43 8.53 4.49 5.49
CA LEU A 43 9.46 4.89 6.55
C LEU A 43 10.72 5.54 5.97
N LEU A 44 11.35 4.91 4.99
CA LEU A 44 12.57 5.42 4.36
C LEU A 44 12.31 6.76 3.68
N GLY A 45 11.29 6.85 2.83
CA GLY A 45 10.99 8.07 2.09
C GLY A 45 10.66 9.25 2.99
N ASN A 46 9.92 9.01 4.08
CA ASN A 46 9.59 10.06 5.03
C ASN A 46 10.78 10.43 5.94
N SER A 47 11.63 9.46 6.29
CA SER A 47 12.84 9.69 7.09
C SER A 47 13.89 10.47 6.31
N LEU A 48 14.14 10.11 5.04
CA LEU A 48 15.08 10.80 4.16
C LEU A 48 14.69 12.27 3.97
N ALA A 49 13.41 12.54 3.69
CA ALA A 49 12.91 13.90 3.54
C ALA A 49 13.03 14.74 4.83
N THR A 50 12.98 14.10 6.00
CA THR A 50 13.10 14.80 7.30
C THR A 50 14.55 15.01 7.73
N LEU A 51 15.41 14.00 7.54
CA LEU A 51 16.82 14.04 8.00
C LEU A 51 17.69 14.90 7.08
N TRP A 52 17.42 14.89 5.77
CA TRP A 52 18.20 15.66 4.80
C TRP A 52 17.28 16.47 3.86
N PRO A 53 16.56 17.48 4.39
CA PRO A 53 15.58 18.23 3.62
C PRO A 53 16.21 18.94 2.42
N SER A 54 17.43 19.48 2.54
CA SER A 54 18.14 20.16 1.45
C SER A 54 18.40 19.28 0.23
N ARG A 55 18.55 17.97 0.44
CA ARG A 55 18.85 17.00 -0.62
C ARG A 55 17.60 16.29 -1.17
N PHE A 56 16.61 16.02 -0.31
CA PHE A 56 15.46 15.19 -0.64
C PHE A 56 14.12 15.95 -0.73
N LEU A 57 14.07 17.25 -0.39
CA LEU A 57 12.88 18.08 -0.66
C LEU A 57 12.96 18.70 -2.06
N ASN A 58 13.22 17.89 -3.07
CA ASN A 58 13.20 18.29 -4.46
C ASN A 58 12.05 17.60 -5.22
N PRO A 59 11.60 18.19 -6.34
CA PRO A 59 10.53 17.63 -7.15
C PRO A 59 10.77 16.22 -7.65
N SER A 60 11.98 15.92 -8.09
CA SER A 60 12.34 14.62 -8.65
C SER A 60 12.27 13.50 -7.61
N PHE A 61 12.76 13.77 -6.39
CA PHE A 61 12.63 12.79 -5.29
C PHE A 61 11.16 12.58 -4.90
N TRP A 62 10.36 13.64 -4.90
CA TRP A 62 8.95 13.53 -4.57
C TRP A 62 8.20 12.68 -5.60
N VAL A 63 8.46 12.88 -6.88
CA VAL A 63 7.90 12.07 -7.98
C VAL A 63 8.32 10.60 -7.84
N LEU A 64 9.61 10.34 -7.63
CA LEU A 64 10.14 8.99 -7.44
C LEU A 64 9.50 8.31 -6.23
N LYS A 65 9.47 8.99 -5.07
CA LYS A 65 8.87 8.49 -3.85
C LYS A 65 7.41 8.11 -4.05
N GLN A 66 6.64 9.00 -4.66
CA GLN A 66 5.22 8.76 -4.90
C GLN A 66 5.00 7.63 -5.91
N GLY A 67 5.78 7.57 -6.97
CA GLY A 67 5.73 6.48 -7.95
C GLY A 67 6.01 5.12 -7.29
N VAL A 68 7.01 5.03 -6.43
CA VAL A 68 7.30 3.81 -5.66
C VAL A 68 6.11 3.40 -4.78
N TYR A 69 5.48 4.37 -4.10
CA TYR A 69 4.31 4.07 -3.28
C TYR A 69 3.13 3.56 -4.09
N ASP A 70 2.89 4.12 -5.26
CA ASP A 70 1.78 3.73 -6.12
C ASP A 70 2.00 2.34 -6.73
N VAL A 71 3.24 2.03 -7.15
CA VAL A 71 3.62 0.68 -7.59
C VAL A 71 3.44 -0.34 -6.46
N LEU A 72 3.84 0.00 -5.24
CA LEU A 72 3.69 -0.91 -4.09
C LEU A 72 2.23 -1.09 -3.67
N LYS A 73 1.38 -0.06 -3.73
CA LYS A 73 -0.08 -0.20 -3.53
C LYS A 73 -0.70 -1.15 -4.55
N MET A 74 -0.33 -1.02 -5.82
CA MET A 74 -0.76 -1.95 -6.86
C MET A 74 -0.22 -3.37 -6.59
N GLY A 75 1.05 -3.50 -6.18
CA GLY A 75 1.65 -4.76 -5.78
C GLY A 75 0.90 -5.45 -4.64
N ILE A 76 0.47 -4.69 -3.61
CA ILE A 76 -0.35 -5.21 -2.52
C ILE A 76 -1.68 -5.75 -3.05
N ALA A 77 -2.37 -4.97 -3.89
CA ALA A 77 -3.65 -5.37 -4.46
C ALA A 77 -3.52 -6.66 -5.28
N LEU A 78 -2.49 -6.75 -6.12
CA LEU A 78 -2.21 -7.92 -6.94
C LEU A 78 -1.79 -9.15 -6.11
N GLU A 79 -0.95 -8.97 -5.09
CA GLU A 79 -0.53 -10.07 -4.21
C GLU A 79 -1.72 -10.63 -3.41
N LEU A 80 -2.58 -9.76 -2.89
CA LEU A 80 -3.78 -10.18 -2.16
C LEU A 80 -4.79 -10.88 -3.08
N ALA A 81 -5.01 -10.36 -4.29
CA ALA A 81 -5.85 -11.01 -5.30
C ALA A 81 -5.30 -12.39 -5.69
N TRP A 82 -3.98 -12.49 -5.94
CA TRP A 82 -3.31 -13.75 -6.23
C TRP A 82 -3.54 -14.78 -5.12
N ARG A 83 -3.30 -14.40 -3.87
CA ARG A 83 -3.44 -15.30 -2.71
C ARG A 83 -4.89 -15.74 -2.50
N ALA A 84 -5.83 -14.81 -2.63
CA ALA A 84 -7.26 -15.13 -2.53
C ALA A 84 -7.71 -16.10 -3.63
N LEU A 85 -7.29 -15.85 -4.88
CA LEU A 85 -7.65 -16.69 -6.02
C LEU A 85 -6.90 -18.02 -6.06
N SER A 86 -5.74 -18.13 -5.40
CA SER A 86 -5.01 -19.40 -5.29
C SER A 86 -5.75 -20.47 -4.50
N ALA A 87 -6.75 -20.07 -3.70
CA ALA A 87 -7.65 -21.02 -3.04
C ALA A 87 -8.56 -21.81 -4.02
N PHE A 88 -8.68 -21.35 -5.30
CA PHE A 88 -9.42 -22.03 -6.34
C PHE A 88 -8.48 -22.79 -7.28
N PRO A 89 -8.43 -24.15 -7.24
CA PRO A 89 -7.49 -24.92 -8.05
C PRO A 89 -7.62 -24.71 -9.57
N GLY A 90 -8.85 -24.46 -10.05
CA GLY A 90 -9.12 -24.19 -11.48
C GLY A 90 -8.80 -22.76 -11.91
N ALA A 91 -8.98 -21.77 -11.02
CA ALA A 91 -8.79 -20.36 -11.32
C ALA A 91 -7.35 -19.89 -11.15
N ALA A 92 -6.51 -20.61 -10.37
CA ALA A 92 -5.14 -20.22 -10.07
C ALA A 92 -4.30 -19.98 -11.33
N ARG A 93 -4.45 -20.81 -12.36
CA ARG A 93 -3.72 -20.69 -13.62
C ARG A 93 -4.16 -19.46 -14.43
N THR A 94 -5.45 -19.22 -14.50
CA THR A 94 -6.03 -18.06 -15.21
C THR A 94 -5.73 -16.77 -14.45
N ALA A 95 -5.90 -16.78 -13.11
CA ALA A 95 -5.55 -15.65 -12.26
C ALA A 95 -4.09 -15.24 -12.41
N ARG A 96 -3.17 -16.23 -12.47
CA ARG A 96 -1.75 -15.97 -12.72
C ARG A 96 -1.50 -15.24 -14.03
N ARG A 97 -2.16 -15.67 -15.11
CA ARG A 97 -2.03 -15.02 -16.43
C ARG A 97 -2.58 -13.59 -16.40
N VAL A 98 -3.75 -13.40 -15.81
CA VAL A 98 -4.39 -12.07 -15.70
C VAL A 98 -3.53 -11.13 -14.86
N ILE A 99 -3.01 -11.58 -13.71
CA ILE A 99 -2.14 -10.77 -12.85
C ILE A 99 -0.84 -10.41 -13.56
N LEU A 100 -0.21 -11.36 -14.25
CA LEU A 100 1.00 -11.08 -15.03
C LEU A 100 0.73 -10.13 -16.19
N ALA A 101 -0.41 -10.27 -16.87
CA ALA A 101 -0.83 -9.37 -17.94
C ALA A 101 -1.06 -7.95 -17.40
N LEU A 102 -1.75 -7.81 -16.25
CA LEU A 102 -1.97 -6.51 -15.60
C LEU A 102 -0.66 -5.87 -15.12
N LEU A 103 0.24 -6.66 -14.52
CA LEU A 103 1.57 -6.17 -14.12
C LEU A 103 2.37 -5.70 -15.33
N SER A 104 2.39 -6.50 -16.40
CA SER A 104 3.09 -6.14 -17.64
C SER A 104 2.48 -4.90 -18.29
N ALA A 105 1.15 -4.82 -18.36
CA ALA A 105 0.45 -3.66 -18.91
C ALA A 105 0.69 -2.40 -18.05
N SER A 106 0.66 -2.53 -16.72
CA SER A 106 0.94 -1.41 -15.81
C SER A 106 2.39 -0.94 -15.92
N THR A 107 3.35 -1.88 -15.99
CA THR A 107 4.77 -1.56 -16.16
C THR A 107 5.04 -0.90 -17.50
N LEU A 108 4.42 -1.41 -18.56
CA LEU A 108 4.54 -0.85 -19.91
C LEU A 108 3.91 0.55 -19.97
N ALA A 109 2.72 0.73 -19.37
CA ALA A 109 2.07 2.03 -19.29
C ALA A 109 2.93 3.03 -18.49
N LEU A 110 3.55 2.59 -17.37
CA LEU A 110 4.52 3.39 -16.62
C LEU A 110 5.72 3.79 -17.49
N ALA A 111 6.31 2.84 -18.23
CA ALA A 111 7.46 3.09 -19.09
C ALA A 111 7.15 4.03 -20.26
N LEU A 112 5.96 3.90 -20.86
CA LEU A 112 5.53 4.73 -21.99
C LEU A 112 5.08 6.13 -21.57
N LEU A 113 4.54 6.29 -20.36
CA LEU A 113 4.05 7.56 -19.82
C LEU A 113 5.09 8.30 -18.96
N ALA A 114 6.18 7.63 -18.61
CA ALA A 114 7.26 8.21 -17.84
C ALA A 114 8.12 9.15 -18.70
N HIS A 115 7.58 10.33 -19.01
CA HIS A 115 8.43 11.45 -19.37
C HIS A 115 8.92 12.08 -18.06
N PRO A 116 10.24 12.02 -17.76
CA PRO A 116 10.76 12.38 -16.43
C PRO A 116 10.72 13.88 -16.11
N SER A 117 10.09 14.71 -16.92
CA SER A 117 10.24 16.16 -16.87
C SER A 117 9.01 16.94 -16.39
N SER A 118 7.88 16.31 -16.03
CA SER A 118 6.69 17.08 -15.66
C SER A 118 5.94 16.53 -14.44
N TYR A 119 5.78 17.37 -13.43
CA TYR A 119 4.82 17.21 -12.33
C TYR A 119 3.40 16.90 -12.80
N MET A 120 3.04 17.42 -13.99
CA MET A 120 1.73 17.22 -14.61
C MET A 120 1.43 15.75 -14.89
N ASN A 121 2.44 14.96 -15.29
CA ASN A 121 2.24 13.54 -15.59
C ASN A 121 1.92 12.71 -14.33
N LEU A 122 2.51 13.05 -13.18
CA LEU A 122 2.20 12.37 -11.93
C LEU A 122 0.78 12.70 -11.44
N TRP A 123 0.35 13.95 -11.66
CA TRP A 123 -0.97 14.44 -11.29
C TRP A 123 -2.10 13.69 -12.00
N ASP A 124 -1.91 13.38 -13.28
CA ASP A 124 -2.89 12.61 -14.06
C ASP A 124 -2.79 11.10 -13.84
N TRP A 125 -1.60 10.63 -13.53
CA TRP A 125 -1.31 9.20 -13.36
C TRP A 125 -1.74 8.66 -12.00
N GLN A 126 -1.43 9.37 -10.93
CA GLN A 126 -1.67 8.92 -9.56
C GLN A 126 -3.13 8.54 -9.28
N PRO A 127 -4.15 9.33 -9.68
CA PRO A 127 -5.55 8.94 -9.49
C PRO A 127 -5.90 7.65 -10.22
N ARG A 128 -5.37 7.45 -11.44
CA ARG A 128 -5.66 6.26 -12.27
C ARG A 128 -5.11 4.99 -11.62
N VAL A 129 -3.85 4.99 -11.19
CA VAL A 129 -3.24 3.83 -10.52
C VAL A 129 -3.93 3.53 -9.20
N THR A 130 -4.20 4.55 -8.41
CA THR A 130 -4.88 4.40 -7.12
C THR A 130 -6.30 3.86 -7.31
N THR A 131 -7.04 4.35 -8.31
CA THR A 131 -8.38 3.85 -8.65
C THR A 131 -8.33 2.41 -9.14
N ALA A 132 -7.37 2.03 -9.98
CA ALA A 132 -7.18 0.65 -10.41
C ALA A 132 -6.88 -0.29 -9.24
N ALA A 133 -6.00 0.11 -8.32
CA ALA A 133 -5.71 -0.64 -7.10
C ALA A 133 -6.96 -0.78 -6.21
N LEU A 134 -7.77 0.27 -6.08
CA LEU A 134 -9.03 0.25 -5.34
C LEU A 134 -10.02 -0.75 -5.93
N TRP A 135 -10.24 -0.72 -7.25
CA TRP A 135 -11.14 -1.66 -7.91
C TRP A 135 -10.71 -3.10 -7.74
N LEU A 136 -9.39 -3.36 -7.88
CA LEU A 136 -8.84 -4.70 -7.70
C LEU A 136 -9.01 -5.19 -6.26
N LEU A 137 -8.73 -4.34 -5.26
CA LEU A 137 -8.93 -4.67 -3.84
C LEU A 137 -10.40 -4.89 -3.51
N THR A 138 -11.29 -4.03 -3.99
CA THR A 138 -12.73 -4.15 -3.73
C THR A 138 -13.29 -5.40 -4.38
N GLY A 139 -12.93 -5.67 -5.64
CA GLY A 139 -13.31 -6.90 -6.33
C GLY A 139 -12.81 -8.16 -5.61
N THR A 140 -11.55 -8.13 -5.14
CA THR A 140 -10.98 -9.23 -4.36
C THR A 140 -11.70 -9.41 -3.02
N ALA A 141 -11.99 -8.32 -2.30
CA ALA A 141 -12.71 -8.36 -1.04
C ALA A 141 -14.13 -8.92 -1.21
N LEU A 142 -14.85 -8.50 -2.27
CA LEU A 142 -16.15 -9.05 -2.61
C LEU A 142 -16.09 -10.55 -2.88
N LEU A 143 -15.11 -11.01 -3.66
CA LEU A 143 -14.92 -12.45 -3.91
C LEU A 143 -14.63 -13.22 -2.63
N VAL A 144 -13.78 -12.69 -1.77
CA VAL A 144 -13.45 -13.30 -0.47
C VAL A 144 -14.70 -13.43 0.41
N VAL A 145 -15.53 -12.39 0.46
CA VAL A 145 -16.77 -12.40 1.26
C VAL A 145 -17.82 -13.33 0.64
N TRP A 146 -18.06 -13.22 -0.66
CA TRP A 146 -19.08 -13.98 -1.37
C TRP A 146 -18.82 -15.49 -1.34
N TYR A 147 -17.58 -15.88 -1.60
CA TYR A 147 -17.19 -17.30 -1.63
C TYR A 147 -16.63 -17.80 -0.30
N GLN A 148 -16.65 -16.97 0.76
CA GLN A 148 -16.13 -17.31 2.09
C GLN A 148 -14.73 -17.92 2.04
N LEU A 149 -13.85 -17.33 1.21
CA LEU A 149 -12.51 -17.86 0.99
C LEU A 149 -11.69 -17.84 2.28
N PRO A 150 -10.87 -18.86 2.52
CA PRO A 150 -10.01 -18.97 3.71
C PRO A 150 -8.80 -18.02 3.56
N VAL A 151 -9.04 -16.74 3.81
CA VAL A 151 -7.99 -15.70 3.79
C VAL A 151 -7.49 -15.49 5.21
N HIS A 152 -6.17 -15.42 5.37
CA HIS A 152 -5.55 -15.16 6.66
C HIS A 152 -6.01 -13.83 7.26
N GLU A 153 -6.23 -13.77 8.58
CA GLU A 153 -6.73 -12.56 9.28
C GLU A 153 -5.89 -11.31 8.99
N TRP A 154 -4.58 -11.46 8.87
CA TRP A 154 -3.68 -10.37 8.53
C TRP A 154 -3.94 -9.81 7.12
N GLN A 155 -4.17 -10.66 6.13
CA GLN A 155 -4.49 -10.25 4.77
C GLN A 155 -5.85 -9.55 4.73
N ARG A 156 -6.84 -10.06 5.49
CA ARG A 156 -8.14 -9.41 5.68
C ARG A 156 -7.98 -8.02 6.29
N ALA A 157 -7.12 -7.86 7.32
CA ALA A 157 -6.85 -6.56 7.93
C ALA A 157 -6.18 -5.58 6.95
N ILE A 158 -5.27 -6.04 6.09
CA ILE A 158 -4.69 -5.19 5.04
C ILE A 158 -5.77 -4.73 4.06
N MET A 159 -6.63 -5.63 3.57
CA MET A 159 -7.72 -5.29 2.64
C MET A 159 -8.71 -4.31 3.26
N LEU A 160 -9.17 -4.58 4.50
CA LEU A 160 -10.13 -3.74 5.22
C LEU A 160 -9.59 -2.35 5.56
N GLY A 161 -8.28 -2.23 5.74
CA GLY A 161 -7.66 -0.93 5.97
C GLY A 161 -7.38 -0.17 4.67
N LEU A 162 -6.79 -0.85 3.67
CA LEU A 162 -6.32 -0.20 2.46
C LEU A 162 -7.47 0.25 1.55
N ALA A 163 -8.54 -0.55 1.41
CA ALA A 163 -9.65 -0.20 0.52
C ALA A 163 -10.34 1.12 0.92
N PRO A 164 -10.84 1.32 2.17
CA PRO A 164 -11.44 2.60 2.55
C PRO A 164 -10.44 3.76 2.52
N TYR A 165 -9.16 3.52 2.85
CA TYR A 165 -8.13 4.53 2.70
C TYR A 165 -7.98 5.01 1.26
N LEU A 166 -7.95 4.09 0.29
CA LEU A 166 -7.84 4.45 -1.12
C LEU A 166 -9.08 5.21 -1.62
N VAL A 167 -10.28 4.87 -1.12
CA VAL A 167 -11.51 5.64 -1.42
C VAL A 167 -11.36 7.08 -0.95
N VAL A 168 -10.97 7.29 0.31
CA VAL A 168 -10.76 8.63 0.87
C VAL A 168 -9.64 9.37 0.11
N PHE A 169 -8.56 8.69 -0.20
CA PHE A 169 -7.42 9.28 -0.91
C PHE A 169 -7.81 9.73 -2.33
N VAL A 170 -8.55 8.90 -3.09
CA VAL A 170 -9.07 9.28 -4.42
C VAL A 170 -10.03 10.45 -4.33
N ALA A 171 -10.92 10.45 -3.32
CA ALA A 171 -11.84 11.56 -3.09
C ALA A 171 -11.08 12.87 -2.78
N LEU A 172 -10.05 12.82 -1.93
CA LEU A 172 -9.22 13.98 -1.61
C LEU A 172 -8.45 14.50 -2.84
N LEU A 173 -7.93 13.60 -3.69
CA LEU A 173 -7.32 14.00 -4.96
C LEU A 173 -8.34 14.65 -5.91
N GLY A 174 -9.55 14.12 -5.99
CA GLY A 174 -10.63 14.71 -6.77
C GLY A 174 -11.03 16.11 -6.27
N LEU A 175 -11.08 16.30 -4.95
CA LEU A 175 -11.34 17.61 -4.34
C LEU A 175 -10.21 18.59 -4.64
N LEU A 176 -8.95 18.16 -4.55
CA LEU A 176 -7.80 18.98 -4.85
C LEU A 176 -7.80 19.41 -6.33
N HIS A 177 -8.17 18.49 -7.23
CA HIS A 177 -8.32 18.82 -8.66
C HIS A 177 -9.44 19.85 -8.91
N ARG A 178 -10.55 19.73 -8.19
CA ARG A 178 -11.71 20.61 -8.35
C ARG A 178 -11.52 21.99 -7.72
N TRP A 179 -10.90 22.08 -6.55
CA TRP A 179 -10.73 23.32 -5.79
C TRP A 179 -9.39 24.02 -6.04
N GLY A 180 -8.47 23.33 -6.76
CA GLY A 180 -7.16 23.88 -7.10
C GLY A 180 -6.17 23.92 -5.93
N TRP A 181 -5.01 24.48 -6.21
CA TRP A 181 -3.86 24.47 -5.28
C TRP A 181 -4.07 25.28 -3.99
N THR A 182 -5.04 26.20 -3.96
CA THR A 182 -5.38 26.98 -2.75
C THR A 182 -5.86 26.09 -1.60
N SER A 183 -6.48 24.94 -1.91
CA SER A 183 -6.99 23.98 -0.92
C SER A 183 -6.00 22.88 -0.57
N ARG A 184 -4.74 23.00 -1.00
CA ARG A 184 -3.72 21.95 -0.81
C ARG A 184 -3.44 21.65 0.67
N GLU A 185 -3.32 22.68 1.52
CA GLU A 185 -2.96 22.46 2.94
C GLU A 185 -4.00 21.66 3.72
N PRO A 186 -5.29 22.03 3.74
CA PRO A 186 -6.28 21.24 4.47
C PRO A 186 -6.44 19.84 3.91
N ILE A 187 -6.33 19.66 2.59
CA ILE A 187 -6.39 18.35 1.96
C ILE A 187 -5.17 17.49 2.34
N ALA A 188 -3.97 18.06 2.40
CA ALA A 188 -2.77 17.35 2.83
C ALA A 188 -2.87 16.91 4.30
N VAL A 189 -3.38 17.77 5.18
CA VAL A 189 -3.61 17.42 6.59
C VAL A 189 -4.64 16.29 6.70
N ALA A 190 -5.75 16.37 5.97
CA ALA A 190 -6.78 15.32 5.96
C ALA A 190 -6.21 13.98 5.46
N ALA A 191 -5.40 13.99 4.40
CA ALA A 191 -4.75 12.79 3.86
C ALA A 191 -3.77 12.19 4.87
N GLN A 192 -2.96 13.03 5.55
CA GLN A 192 -2.02 12.58 6.58
C GLN A 192 -2.74 12.00 7.80
N ALA A 193 -3.81 12.65 8.27
CA ALA A 193 -4.61 12.16 9.40
C ALA A 193 -5.26 10.81 9.07
N THR A 194 -5.84 10.68 7.87
CA THR A 194 -6.43 9.42 7.40
C THR A 194 -5.38 8.31 7.34
N PHE A 195 -4.18 8.63 6.86
CA PHE A 195 -3.08 7.67 6.81
C PHE A 195 -2.58 7.29 8.22
N LEU A 196 -2.54 8.23 9.17
CA LEU A 196 -2.20 7.94 10.57
C LEU A 196 -3.22 6.97 11.18
N CYS A 197 -4.51 7.21 11.01
CA CYS A 197 -5.56 6.29 11.48
C CYS A 197 -5.36 4.87 10.90
N LEU A 198 -5.05 4.79 9.61
CA LEU A 198 -4.76 3.53 8.95
C LEU A 198 -3.52 2.84 9.53
N ALA A 199 -2.43 3.58 9.74
CA ALA A 199 -1.19 3.05 10.31
C ALA A 199 -1.41 2.52 11.74
N VAL A 200 -2.20 3.23 12.56
CA VAL A 200 -2.59 2.78 13.91
C VAL A 200 -3.44 1.51 13.84
N PHE A 201 -4.43 1.45 12.94
CA PHE A 201 -5.24 0.25 12.73
C PHE A 201 -4.38 -0.96 12.33
N TRP A 202 -3.46 -0.80 11.39
CA TRP A 202 -2.57 -1.88 10.98
C TRP A 202 -1.57 -2.27 12.07
N THR A 203 -1.08 -1.30 12.86
CA THR A 203 -0.24 -1.59 14.03
C THR A 203 -0.99 -2.46 15.01
N TRP A 204 -2.21 -2.05 15.38
CA TRP A 204 -3.06 -2.85 16.25
C TRP A 204 -3.32 -4.25 15.68
N ALA A 205 -3.65 -4.39 14.39
CA ALA A 205 -3.84 -5.67 13.74
C ALA A 205 -2.54 -6.50 13.70
N ALA A 206 -1.38 -5.88 13.52
CA ALA A 206 -0.09 -6.55 13.51
C ALA A 206 0.30 -7.16 14.87
N TRP A 207 -0.15 -6.56 15.96
CA TRP A 207 0.14 -7.06 17.31
C TRP A 207 -0.93 -8.02 17.84
N ARG A 208 -2.12 -8.04 17.27
CA ARG A 208 -3.19 -8.98 17.62
C ARG A 208 -3.02 -10.35 16.95
N GLY A 209 -3.61 -11.36 17.60
CA GLY A 209 -3.64 -12.72 17.09
C GLY A 209 -2.34 -13.52 17.31
N PRO A 210 -2.37 -14.82 17.04
CA PRO A 210 -1.22 -15.72 17.20
C PRO A 210 -0.11 -15.34 16.21
N ALA A 211 1.14 -15.59 16.60
CA ALA A 211 2.26 -15.50 15.67
C ALA A 211 2.05 -16.49 14.53
N THR A 212 2.44 -16.10 13.31
CA THR A 212 2.38 -17.04 12.17
C THR A 212 3.31 -18.22 12.46
N PRO A 213 2.84 -19.48 12.41
CA PRO A 213 3.70 -20.63 12.59
C PRO A 213 4.87 -20.56 11.60
N GLY A 214 6.08 -20.78 12.09
CA GLY A 214 7.24 -20.91 11.22
C GLY A 214 7.00 -22.03 10.19
N PRO A 215 7.76 -22.08 9.07
CA PRO A 215 7.66 -23.19 8.16
C PRO A 215 7.88 -24.47 8.98
N VAL A 216 6.88 -25.34 8.97
CA VAL A 216 7.04 -26.70 9.51
C VAL A 216 8.17 -27.30 8.68
N VAL A 217 9.36 -27.37 9.26
CA VAL A 217 10.44 -28.18 8.70
C VAL A 217 9.84 -29.59 8.67
N ALA A 218 9.46 -30.03 7.47
CA ALA A 218 9.05 -31.40 7.25
C ALA A 218 10.22 -32.26 7.73
N GLY A 219 10.09 -32.70 8.99
CA GLY A 219 11.10 -33.55 9.61
C GLY A 219 11.29 -34.72 8.68
N THR A 220 12.51 -34.90 8.23
CA THR A 220 13.04 -36.13 7.71
C THR A 220 12.55 -37.30 8.60
N ARG A 221 11.40 -37.86 8.28
CA ARG A 221 11.10 -39.24 8.73
C ARG A 221 11.95 -40.10 7.83
N GLY A 222 13.22 -40.22 8.23
CA GLY A 222 14.10 -41.23 7.77
C GLY A 222 13.77 -42.56 8.44
N ALA A 223 14.10 -43.57 7.76
CA ALA A 223 14.22 -44.99 8.00
C ALA A 223 13.01 -45.80 7.61
#